data_66d22ace6845ead39b0d272ac7e3af91
#
_entry.id   66d22ace6845ead39b0d272ac7e3af91
#
_cell.length_a   1.000
_cell.length_b   1.000
_cell.length_c   1.000
_cell.angle_alpha   90.00
_cell.angle_beta   90.00
_cell.angle_gamma   90.00
#
_symmetry.space_group_name_H-M   'P 1'
#
loop_
_entity.id
_entity.type
_entity.pdbx_description
1 polymer ?
#
loop_
_entity_poly.entity_id
_entity_poly.type
_entity_poly.pdbx_seq_one_letter_code
_entity_poly.pdbx_strand_id
1 'polypeptide(L)'
;MPRVPWVQVQLAAGLSIWLHPSGAALLPDHAALLVADVHLGKAASFRRLGVPVPAGSTATTLQALGDAIASLGNTPVQHLVFLGDLLHAARGRSPALNDAAVQALTTWRSQRPGLRVHLVRGNHDRAAGDPPPEWGMALQTEPWLMGPWALCHEPQPVPGAYTLAGHLHPCIGLKGGARERLRLPCFWLGDPDHHPVGVVPAFGDFTGMHPIQRRPGDRVWAVADEVVREVPEALR
;
A
#
# COMPACT_ATOMS: atom_id res chain seq x y z
N MET A 1 23.21 -0.75 -5.71
CA MET A 1 22.46 -1.86 -5.12
C MET A 1 21.68 -2.57 -6.21
N PRO A 2 21.54 -3.91 -6.20
CA PRO A 2 20.69 -4.59 -7.16
C PRO A 2 19.25 -4.02 -7.03
N ARG A 3 18.64 -3.70 -8.16
CA ARG A 3 17.25 -3.22 -8.16
C ARG A 3 16.36 -4.39 -7.75
N VAL A 4 15.59 -4.24 -6.68
CA VAL A 4 14.56 -5.21 -6.29
C VAL A 4 13.54 -5.29 -7.44
N PRO A 5 13.32 -6.48 -8.03
CA PRO A 5 12.51 -6.60 -9.22
C PRO A 5 11.01 -6.43 -8.91
N TRP A 6 10.31 -5.68 -9.75
CA TRP A 6 8.85 -5.64 -9.80
C TRP A 6 8.31 -6.91 -10.44
N VAL A 7 7.34 -7.55 -9.82
CA VAL A 7 6.65 -8.72 -10.36
C VAL A 7 5.44 -8.27 -11.16
N GLN A 8 5.45 -8.56 -12.46
CA GLN A 8 4.35 -8.22 -13.36
C GLN A 8 3.27 -9.29 -13.29
N VAL A 9 2.04 -8.88 -13.04
CA VAL A 9 0.87 -9.77 -12.94
C VAL A 9 -0.19 -9.31 -13.92
N GLN A 10 -0.62 -10.22 -14.80
CA GLN A 10 -1.78 -10.04 -15.65
C GLN A 10 -2.97 -10.71 -14.97
N LEU A 11 -4.01 -9.95 -14.61
CA LEU A 11 -5.23 -10.47 -14.01
C LEU A 11 -6.24 -10.87 -15.08
N ALA A 12 -6.47 -9.99 -16.05
CA ALA A 12 -7.31 -10.21 -17.22
C ALA A 12 -6.83 -9.30 -18.37
N ALA A 13 -7.42 -9.38 -19.53
CA ALA A 13 -7.14 -8.47 -20.65
C ALA A 13 -7.38 -7.01 -20.19
N GLY A 14 -6.36 -6.16 -20.33
CA GLY A 14 -6.40 -4.76 -19.87
C GLY A 14 -6.29 -4.55 -18.36
N LEU A 15 -6.06 -5.59 -17.55
CA LEU A 15 -5.85 -5.51 -16.11
C LEU A 15 -4.44 -5.99 -15.76
N SER A 16 -3.44 -5.11 -15.89
CA SER A 16 -2.04 -5.36 -15.54
C SER A 16 -1.64 -4.60 -14.28
N ILE A 17 -0.99 -5.28 -13.35
CA ILE A 17 -0.49 -4.71 -12.10
C ILE A 17 0.93 -5.22 -11.84
N TRP A 18 1.82 -4.36 -11.34
CA TRP A 18 3.15 -4.76 -10.91
C TRP A 18 3.22 -4.68 -9.39
N LEU A 19 3.80 -5.69 -8.77
CA LEU A 19 3.88 -5.84 -7.32
C LEU A 19 5.33 -5.68 -6.85
N HIS A 20 5.53 -4.95 -5.75
CA HIS A 20 6.85 -4.71 -5.15
C HIS A 20 6.94 -5.29 -3.74
N PRO A 21 8.12 -5.79 -3.30
CA PRO A 21 8.29 -6.33 -1.95
C PRO A 21 8.05 -5.35 -0.82
N SER A 22 8.09 -4.04 -1.08
CA SER A 22 7.69 -3.04 -0.08
C SER A 22 6.19 -3.01 0.20
N GLY A 23 5.37 -3.77 -0.53
CA GLY A 23 3.90 -3.66 -0.48
C GLY A 23 3.33 -2.64 -1.45
N ALA A 24 4.15 -1.92 -2.22
CA ALA A 24 3.66 -1.02 -3.26
C ALA A 24 3.20 -1.78 -4.51
N ALA A 25 2.23 -1.23 -5.22
CA ALA A 25 1.76 -1.73 -6.50
C ALA A 25 1.79 -0.63 -7.57
N LEU A 26 2.05 -0.99 -8.83
CA LEU A 26 2.02 -0.06 -9.95
C LEU A 26 0.96 -0.50 -10.97
N LEU A 27 0.16 0.45 -11.41
CA LEU A 27 -0.70 0.33 -12.58
C LEU A 27 0.02 0.96 -13.78
N PRO A 28 0.72 0.17 -14.61
CA PRO A 28 1.62 0.72 -15.63
C PRO A 28 0.89 1.55 -16.67
N ASP A 29 -0.30 1.11 -17.13
CA ASP A 29 -1.10 1.79 -18.14
C ASP A 29 -1.67 3.14 -17.68
N HIS A 30 -1.66 3.38 -16.36
CA HIS A 30 -2.12 4.62 -15.73
C HIS A 30 -0.99 5.42 -15.09
N ALA A 31 0.26 4.96 -15.19
CA ALA A 31 1.41 5.55 -14.52
C ALA A 31 1.14 5.85 -13.02
N ALA A 32 0.41 4.95 -12.34
CA ALA A 32 -0.06 5.13 -10.97
C ALA A 32 0.58 4.14 -10.01
N LEU A 33 1.38 4.67 -9.08
CA LEU A 33 1.96 3.94 -7.96
C LEU A 33 0.98 3.99 -6.78
N LEU A 34 0.60 2.81 -6.28
CA LEU A 34 -0.35 2.64 -5.20
C LEU A 34 0.34 2.15 -3.94
N VAL A 35 -0.02 2.69 -2.80
CA VAL A 35 0.36 2.21 -1.45
C VAL A 35 -0.83 2.31 -0.53
N ALA A 36 -0.96 1.40 0.43
CA ALA A 36 -2.06 1.37 1.39
C ALA A 36 -1.54 1.40 2.83
N ASP A 37 -2.34 1.92 3.75
CA ASP A 37 -2.17 1.75 5.19
C ASP A 37 -0.76 2.12 5.68
N VAL A 38 -0.30 3.31 5.31
CA VAL A 38 1.04 3.83 5.66
C VAL A 38 1.14 4.19 7.14
N HIS A 39 0.05 4.65 7.73
CA HIS A 39 -0.10 4.95 9.15
C HIS A 39 1.01 5.84 9.73
N LEU A 40 1.36 6.92 9.04
CA LEU A 40 2.33 7.89 9.54
C LEU A 40 1.95 8.39 10.93
N GLY A 41 2.93 8.49 11.83
CA GLY A 41 2.73 8.91 13.20
C GLY A 41 2.23 7.81 14.15
N LYS A 42 2.06 6.55 13.70
CA LYS A 42 1.58 5.44 14.54
C LYS A 42 2.48 5.20 15.75
N ALA A 43 3.79 5.06 15.55
CA ALA A 43 4.74 4.88 16.64
C ALA A 43 4.74 6.06 17.63
N ALA A 44 4.59 7.30 17.13
CA ALA A 44 4.46 8.48 18.00
C ALA A 44 3.16 8.43 18.83
N SER A 45 2.05 7.98 18.24
CA SER A 45 0.79 7.77 18.94
C SER A 45 0.93 6.76 20.08
N PHE A 46 1.56 5.62 19.82
CA PHE A 46 1.78 4.58 20.83
C PHE A 46 2.70 5.06 21.97
N ARG A 47 3.81 5.76 21.64
CA ARG A 47 4.69 6.34 22.68
C ARG A 47 3.95 7.32 23.58
N ARG A 48 3.06 8.15 23.04
CA ARG A 48 2.22 9.06 23.84
C ARG A 48 1.23 8.32 24.77
N LEU A 49 0.95 7.06 24.46
CA LEU A 49 0.14 6.18 25.33
C LEU A 49 1.00 5.36 26.30
N GLY A 50 2.31 5.64 26.39
CA GLY A 50 3.23 4.92 27.29
C GLY A 50 3.71 3.57 26.75
N VAL A 51 3.39 3.21 25.50
CA VAL A 51 3.87 1.97 24.89
C VAL A 51 5.29 2.18 24.35
N PRO A 52 6.29 1.38 24.74
CA PRO A 52 7.65 1.52 24.26
C PRO A 52 7.77 1.03 22.81
N VAL A 53 7.76 1.95 21.87
CA VAL A 53 7.96 1.69 20.43
C VAL A 53 9.22 2.41 19.98
N PRO A 54 10.11 1.76 19.18
CA PRO A 54 11.32 2.38 18.66
C PRO A 54 11.03 3.70 17.92
N ALA A 55 11.99 4.62 17.98
CA ALA A 55 11.95 5.84 17.18
C ALA A 55 12.33 5.55 15.73
N GLY A 56 11.95 6.44 14.80
CA GLY A 56 12.42 6.39 13.39
C GLY A 56 11.46 5.73 12.41
N SER A 57 10.41 5.01 12.85
CA SER A 57 9.49 4.30 11.93
C SER A 57 8.92 5.17 10.81
N THR A 58 8.54 6.44 11.07
CA THR A 58 8.07 7.35 10.03
C THR A 58 9.13 7.61 8.97
N ALA A 59 10.37 7.86 9.37
CA ALA A 59 11.48 8.11 8.44
C ALA A 59 11.78 6.84 7.62
N THR A 60 11.80 5.66 8.26
CA THR A 60 11.99 4.37 7.58
C THR A 60 10.90 4.12 6.55
N THR A 61 9.63 4.35 6.89
CA THR A 61 8.50 4.18 5.97
C THR A 61 8.58 5.14 4.77
N LEU A 62 8.88 6.42 5.00
CA LEU A 62 9.05 7.40 3.93
C LEU A 62 10.26 7.07 3.04
N GLN A 63 11.36 6.59 3.62
CA GLN A 63 12.52 6.12 2.88
C GLN A 63 12.17 4.91 2.01
N ALA A 64 11.51 3.90 2.56
CA ALA A 64 11.07 2.72 1.81
C ALA A 64 10.17 3.07 0.61
N LEU A 65 9.30 4.09 0.76
CA LEU A 65 8.50 4.59 -0.35
C LEU A 65 9.36 5.30 -1.40
N GLY A 66 10.34 6.09 -0.96
CA GLY A 66 11.33 6.72 -1.85
C GLY A 66 12.13 5.68 -2.65
N ASP A 67 12.55 4.60 -1.99
CA ASP A 67 13.28 3.49 -2.62
C ASP A 67 12.39 2.74 -3.64
N ALA A 68 11.12 2.50 -3.33
CA ALA A 68 10.15 1.94 -4.27
C ALA A 68 9.96 2.83 -5.51
N ILE A 69 9.83 4.15 -5.34
CA ILE A 69 9.75 5.12 -6.44
C ILE A 69 11.04 5.08 -7.28
N ALA A 70 12.21 5.06 -6.64
CA ALA A 70 13.50 5.03 -7.32
C ALA A 70 13.74 3.72 -8.08
N SER A 71 13.27 2.58 -7.56
CA SER A 71 13.42 1.26 -8.18
C SER A 71 12.75 1.15 -9.55
N LEU A 72 11.73 1.97 -9.81
CA LEU A 72 11.03 2.04 -11.10
C LEU A 72 11.90 2.58 -12.25
N GLY A 73 13.03 3.23 -11.95
CA GLY A 73 13.94 3.76 -12.95
C GLY A 73 13.23 4.73 -13.90
N ASN A 74 13.21 4.43 -15.19
CA ASN A 74 12.58 5.26 -16.23
C ASN A 74 11.10 4.94 -16.44
N THR A 75 10.52 3.97 -15.72
CA THR A 75 9.08 3.69 -15.82
C THR A 75 8.29 4.93 -15.42
N PRO A 76 7.34 5.38 -16.27
CA PRO A 76 6.54 6.56 -15.97
C PRO A 76 5.74 6.39 -14.67
N VAL A 77 5.80 7.39 -13.80
CA VAL A 77 4.93 7.53 -12.62
C VAL A 77 4.45 8.96 -12.56
N GLN A 78 3.16 9.16 -12.81
CA GLN A 78 2.50 10.46 -12.77
C GLN A 78 1.59 10.62 -11.55
N HIS A 79 1.19 9.50 -10.96
CA HIS A 79 0.31 9.48 -9.81
C HIS A 79 0.93 8.62 -8.70
N LEU A 80 1.03 9.17 -7.50
CA LEU A 80 1.24 8.44 -6.26
C LEU A 80 -0.09 8.46 -5.51
N VAL A 81 -0.66 7.30 -5.27
CA VAL A 81 -1.98 7.15 -4.67
C VAL A 81 -1.89 6.41 -3.35
N PHE A 82 -2.31 7.06 -2.30
CA PHE A 82 -2.52 6.43 -1.00
C PHE A 82 -3.95 5.88 -0.94
N LEU A 83 -4.08 4.56 -0.81
CA LEU A 83 -5.36 3.85 -0.68
C LEU A 83 -5.84 3.86 0.78
N GLY A 84 -5.87 5.05 1.37
CA GLY A 84 -6.31 5.31 2.73
C GLY A 84 -5.29 5.02 3.82
N ASP A 85 -5.68 5.46 5.01
CA ASP A 85 -4.92 5.30 6.25
C ASP A 85 -3.45 5.77 6.15
N LEU A 86 -3.28 6.92 5.48
CA LEU A 86 -2.00 7.61 5.41
C LEU A 86 -1.57 8.10 6.80
N LEU A 87 -2.50 8.70 7.56
CA LEU A 87 -2.28 9.18 8.92
C LEU A 87 -2.92 8.24 9.93
N HIS A 88 -2.20 7.90 11.00
CA HIS A 88 -2.74 6.96 12.00
C HIS A 88 -3.79 7.57 12.92
N ALA A 89 -3.51 8.73 13.50
CA ALA A 89 -4.39 9.40 14.45
C ALA A 89 -3.94 10.85 14.67
N ALA A 90 -4.85 11.73 15.10
CA ALA A 90 -4.55 13.13 15.42
C ALA A 90 -3.39 13.26 16.43
N ARG A 91 -3.34 12.39 17.45
CA ARG A 91 -2.28 12.36 18.45
C ARG A 91 -0.91 11.97 17.90
N GLY A 92 -0.82 11.38 16.73
CA GLY A 92 0.43 11.04 16.03
C GLY A 92 1.03 12.20 15.26
N ARG A 93 0.26 13.25 15.03
CA ARG A 93 0.70 14.44 14.29
C ARG A 93 1.70 15.25 15.12
N SER A 94 2.76 15.71 14.47
CA SER A 94 3.79 16.55 15.08
C SER A 94 4.49 17.40 14.04
N PRO A 95 5.12 18.52 14.40
CA PRO A 95 5.95 19.28 13.46
C PRO A 95 7.00 18.42 12.76
N ALA A 96 7.71 17.56 13.50
CA ALA A 96 8.73 16.69 12.93
C ALA A 96 8.16 15.69 11.89
N LEU A 97 6.94 15.16 12.08
CA LEU A 97 6.27 14.33 11.09
C LEU A 97 5.92 15.17 9.84
N ASN A 98 5.41 16.39 10.07
CA ASN A 98 5.07 17.29 8.97
C ASN A 98 6.31 17.61 8.13
N ASP A 99 7.41 18.01 8.76
CA ASP A 99 8.67 18.35 8.10
C ASP A 99 9.22 17.17 7.29
N ALA A 100 9.21 15.96 7.88
CA ALA A 100 9.66 14.74 7.20
C ALA A 100 8.80 14.42 5.96
N ALA A 101 7.48 14.57 6.06
CA ALA A 101 6.57 14.34 4.94
C ALA A 101 6.76 15.39 3.83
N VAL A 102 6.87 16.67 4.17
CA VAL A 102 7.13 17.75 3.21
C VAL A 102 8.45 17.51 2.48
N GLN A 103 9.52 17.15 3.21
CA GLN A 103 10.82 16.85 2.63
C GLN A 103 10.75 15.66 1.66
N ALA A 104 10.09 14.57 2.05
CA ALA A 104 9.93 13.38 1.20
C ALA A 104 9.15 13.71 -0.08
N LEU A 105 8.00 14.37 0.05
CA LEU A 105 7.16 14.78 -1.08
C LEU A 105 7.88 15.73 -2.04
N THR A 106 8.66 16.66 -1.51
CA THR A 106 9.49 17.56 -2.31
C THR A 106 10.54 16.80 -3.10
N THR A 107 11.23 15.85 -2.44
CA THR A 107 12.23 14.99 -3.06
C THR A 107 11.61 14.14 -4.17
N TRP A 108 10.48 13.49 -3.94
CA TRP A 108 9.82 12.65 -4.94
C TRP A 108 9.34 13.46 -6.15
N ARG A 109 8.80 14.66 -5.93
CA ARG A 109 8.40 15.56 -7.02
C ARG A 109 9.59 16.08 -7.82
N SER A 110 10.74 16.30 -7.19
CA SER A 110 11.97 16.70 -7.91
C SER A 110 12.52 15.54 -8.77
N GLN A 111 12.45 14.31 -8.27
CA GLN A 111 12.86 13.10 -9.00
C GLN A 111 11.87 12.71 -10.11
N ARG A 112 10.61 13.06 -9.97
CA ARG A 112 9.49 12.76 -10.88
C ARG A 112 8.72 14.04 -11.20
N PRO A 113 9.22 14.90 -12.08
CA PRO A 113 8.52 16.12 -12.48
C PRO A 113 7.11 15.80 -12.98
N GLY A 114 6.12 16.52 -12.43
CA GLY A 114 4.70 16.29 -12.74
C GLY A 114 4.01 15.23 -11.86
N LEU A 115 4.70 14.64 -10.88
CA LEU A 115 4.10 13.70 -9.92
C LEU A 115 2.97 14.38 -9.12
N ARG A 116 1.76 13.87 -9.28
CA ARG A 116 0.58 14.23 -8.49
C ARG A 116 0.39 13.22 -7.38
N VAL A 117 0.11 13.71 -6.20
CA VAL A 117 -0.08 12.86 -5.02
C VAL A 117 -1.53 12.92 -4.59
N HIS A 118 -2.13 11.76 -4.37
CA HIS A 118 -3.55 11.61 -4.08
C HIS A 118 -3.73 10.79 -2.79
N LEU A 119 -4.80 11.10 -2.07
CA LEU A 119 -5.27 10.33 -0.93
C LEU A 119 -6.75 9.97 -1.12
N VAL A 120 -7.04 8.68 -1.24
CA VAL A 120 -8.37 8.14 -0.97
C VAL A 120 -8.47 8.01 0.54
N ARG A 121 -9.38 8.77 1.19
CA ARG A 121 -9.42 8.83 2.66
C ARG A 121 -9.81 7.50 3.29
N GLY A 122 -8.97 6.98 4.19
CA GLY A 122 -9.31 5.87 5.07
C GLY A 122 -10.05 6.31 6.34
N ASN A 123 -10.44 5.35 7.16
CA ASN A 123 -11.11 5.60 8.43
C ASN A 123 -10.17 6.27 9.44
N HIS A 124 -8.89 5.94 9.45
CA HIS A 124 -7.89 6.61 10.28
C HIS A 124 -7.64 8.06 9.83
N ASP A 125 -7.62 8.34 8.53
CA ASP A 125 -7.47 9.71 8.02
C ASP A 125 -8.65 10.58 8.44
N ARG A 126 -9.88 10.06 8.35
CA ARG A 126 -11.08 10.76 8.82
C ARG A 126 -10.99 11.12 10.32
N ALA A 127 -10.41 10.23 11.13
CA ALA A 127 -10.22 10.46 12.55
C ALA A 127 -9.00 11.35 12.87
N ALA A 128 -7.95 11.30 12.06
CA ALA A 128 -6.72 12.08 12.24
C ALA A 128 -6.85 13.52 11.72
N GLY A 129 -7.80 13.78 10.83
CA GLY A 129 -7.92 14.98 10.02
C GLY A 129 -7.06 14.93 8.76
N ASP A 130 -7.46 15.69 7.75
CA ASP A 130 -6.79 15.73 6.45
C ASP A 130 -5.29 16.07 6.55
N PRO A 131 -4.46 15.61 5.59
CA PRO A 131 -3.08 16.07 5.47
C PRO A 131 -3.01 17.61 5.37
N PRO A 132 -1.96 18.23 5.93
CA PRO A 132 -1.78 19.66 5.82
C PRO A 132 -1.72 20.13 4.35
N PRO A 133 -2.23 21.33 4.02
CA PRO A 133 -2.23 21.85 2.65
C PRO A 133 -0.85 21.90 1.98
N GLU A 134 0.20 22.11 2.76
CA GLU A 134 1.59 22.14 2.29
C GLU A 134 2.09 20.81 1.75
N TRP A 135 1.42 19.68 2.04
CA TRP A 135 1.72 18.39 1.42
C TRP A 135 1.29 18.36 -0.06
N GLY A 136 0.39 19.28 -0.48
CA GLY A 136 -0.07 19.38 -1.86
C GLY A 136 -0.68 18.08 -2.38
N MET A 137 -1.50 17.43 -1.58
CA MET A 137 -2.21 16.20 -1.92
C MET A 137 -3.63 16.51 -2.40
N ALA A 138 -4.06 15.84 -3.47
CA ALA A 138 -5.45 15.86 -3.89
C ALA A 138 -6.24 14.78 -3.14
N LEU A 139 -7.30 15.19 -2.47
CA LEU A 139 -8.19 14.27 -1.76
C LEU A 139 -9.23 13.72 -2.73
N GLN A 140 -9.34 12.41 -2.79
CA GLN A 140 -10.24 11.70 -3.67
C GLN A 140 -11.42 11.10 -2.89
N THR A 141 -12.58 11.09 -3.52
CA THR A 141 -13.75 10.35 -3.01
C THR A 141 -13.66 8.89 -3.45
N GLU A 142 -14.08 7.98 -2.58
CA GLU A 142 -14.15 6.54 -2.87
C GLU A 142 -15.54 6.15 -3.39
N PRO A 143 -15.65 5.33 -4.45
CA PRO A 143 -14.54 4.83 -5.27
C PRO A 143 -13.99 5.90 -6.22
N TRP A 144 -12.67 5.96 -6.36
CA TRP A 144 -12.04 6.78 -7.40
C TRP A 144 -11.74 5.93 -8.63
N LEU A 145 -12.42 6.20 -9.74
CA LEU A 145 -12.25 5.44 -10.97
C LEU A 145 -11.02 5.89 -11.76
N MET A 146 -10.20 4.91 -12.17
CA MET A 146 -9.01 5.13 -13.00
C MET A 146 -9.00 4.04 -14.11
N GLY A 147 -9.56 4.35 -15.26
CA GLY A 147 -9.80 3.35 -16.32
C GLY A 147 -10.64 2.17 -15.80
N PRO A 148 -10.18 0.92 -15.93
CA PRO A 148 -10.90 -0.25 -15.44
C PRO A 148 -10.75 -0.49 -13.93
N TRP A 149 -10.05 0.39 -13.21
CA TRP A 149 -9.77 0.25 -11.79
C TRP A 149 -10.67 1.14 -10.95
N ALA A 150 -11.15 0.62 -9.82
CA ALA A 150 -11.77 1.39 -8.76
C ALA A 150 -10.82 1.43 -7.55
N LEU A 151 -10.31 2.61 -7.21
CA LEU A 151 -9.40 2.81 -6.11
C LEU A 151 -10.21 3.17 -4.85
N CYS A 152 -10.11 2.33 -3.84
CA CYS A 152 -10.85 2.45 -2.59
C CYS A 152 -9.91 2.31 -1.39
N HIS A 153 -10.37 2.73 -0.21
CA HIS A 153 -9.75 2.30 1.03
C HIS A 153 -10.34 0.96 1.48
N GLU A 154 -11.65 0.86 1.57
CA GLU A 154 -12.32 -0.37 1.97
C GLU A 154 -12.54 -1.29 0.77
N PRO A 155 -12.24 -2.62 0.89
CA PRO A 155 -12.40 -3.56 -0.19
C PRO A 155 -13.88 -3.89 -0.43
N GLN A 156 -14.44 -3.30 -1.46
CA GLN A 156 -15.83 -3.49 -1.88
C GLN A 156 -15.90 -3.66 -3.40
N PRO A 157 -16.79 -4.50 -3.91
CA PRO A 157 -16.97 -4.61 -5.35
C PRO A 157 -17.60 -3.33 -5.92
N VAL A 158 -17.05 -2.84 -7.03
CA VAL A 158 -17.58 -1.69 -7.78
C VAL A 158 -18.02 -2.18 -9.15
N PRO A 159 -19.31 -2.01 -9.53
CA PRO A 159 -19.81 -2.48 -10.81
C PRO A 159 -18.99 -1.95 -12.00
N GLY A 160 -18.55 -2.85 -12.87
CA GLY A 160 -17.82 -2.51 -14.10
C GLY A 160 -16.34 -2.16 -13.90
N ALA A 161 -15.79 -2.33 -12.69
CA ALA A 161 -14.39 -2.07 -12.40
C ALA A 161 -13.78 -3.15 -11.52
N TYR A 162 -12.45 -3.30 -11.59
CA TYR A 162 -11.70 -4.10 -10.63
C TYR A 162 -11.26 -3.19 -9.48
N THR A 163 -11.70 -3.50 -8.27
CA THR A 163 -11.35 -2.71 -7.07
C THR A 163 -9.95 -3.04 -6.59
N LEU A 164 -9.16 -2.00 -6.27
CA LEU A 164 -7.94 -2.12 -5.47
C LEU A 164 -8.09 -1.33 -4.18
N ALA A 165 -7.87 -1.98 -3.05
CA ALA A 165 -8.07 -1.40 -1.74
C ALA A 165 -6.96 -1.76 -0.74
N GLY A 166 -6.95 -1.09 0.41
CA GLY A 166 -6.14 -1.38 1.59
C GLY A 166 -6.97 -1.96 2.72
N HIS A 167 -6.86 -1.36 3.92
CA HIS A 167 -7.67 -1.55 5.12
C HIS A 167 -7.50 -2.89 5.84
N LEU A 168 -7.52 -4.02 5.13
CA LEU A 168 -7.50 -5.34 5.75
C LEU A 168 -6.12 -5.80 6.22
N HIS A 169 -5.04 -5.18 5.76
CA HIS A 169 -3.67 -5.62 6.03
C HIS A 169 -3.48 -7.13 5.79
N PRO A 170 -3.73 -7.63 4.57
CA PRO A 170 -3.82 -9.05 4.29
C PRO A 170 -2.50 -9.78 4.56
N CYS A 171 -2.60 -10.95 5.19
CA CYS A 171 -1.46 -11.86 5.35
C CYS A 171 -1.87 -13.31 5.05
N ILE A 172 -0.88 -14.09 4.60
CA ILE A 172 -1.04 -15.53 4.44
C ILE A 172 -0.22 -16.26 5.50
N GLY A 173 -0.82 -17.30 6.09
CA GLY A 173 -0.14 -18.19 7.01
C GLY A 173 0.48 -19.36 6.27
N LEU A 174 1.79 -19.53 6.38
CA LEU A 174 2.50 -20.70 5.88
C LEU A 174 2.83 -21.63 7.05
N LYS A 175 2.63 -22.92 6.84
CA LYS A 175 3.02 -23.96 7.79
C LYS A 175 4.36 -24.53 7.35
N GLY A 176 5.36 -24.40 8.20
CA GLY A 176 6.65 -25.08 8.03
C GLY A 176 6.66 -26.47 8.64
N GLY A 177 7.79 -27.18 8.56
CA GLY A 177 8.03 -28.38 9.35
C GLY A 177 8.02 -28.05 10.85
N ALA A 178 7.85 -29.08 11.72
CA ALA A 178 7.98 -28.96 13.18
C ALA A 178 7.06 -27.92 13.86
N ARG A 179 5.83 -27.71 13.36
CA ARG A 179 4.81 -26.78 13.89
C ARG A 179 5.15 -25.29 13.72
N GLU A 180 6.13 -24.95 12.91
CA GLU A 180 6.41 -23.54 12.59
C GLU A 180 5.25 -22.92 11.82
N ARG A 181 4.87 -21.72 12.21
CA ARG A 181 3.86 -20.91 11.51
C ARG A 181 4.45 -19.55 11.20
N LEU A 182 4.58 -19.25 9.93
CA LEU A 182 5.01 -17.95 9.45
C LEU A 182 3.80 -17.19 8.88
N ARG A 183 3.65 -15.93 9.25
CA ARG A 183 2.67 -15.03 8.61
C ARG A 183 3.43 -14.03 7.76
N LEU A 184 3.08 -13.97 6.49
CA LEU A 184 3.68 -13.03 5.54
C LEU A 184 2.61 -12.06 5.03
N PRO A 185 2.89 -10.75 4.94
CA PRO A 185 2.04 -9.83 4.21
C PRO A 185 1.84 -10.34 2.79
N CYS A 186 0.71 -10.05 2.19
CA CYS A 186 0.46 -10.49 0.83
C CYS A 186 -0.43 -9.53 0.04
N PHE A 187 -0.25 -9.51 -1.27
CA PHE A 187 -1.28 -9.01 -2.18
C PHE A 187 -2.31 -10.12 -2.34
N TRP A 188 -3.56 -9.81 -2.08
CA TRP A 188 -4.68 -10.72 -2.27
C TRP A 188 -5.52 -10.22 -3.43
N LEU A 189 -5.40 -10.87 -4.59
CA LEU A 189 -6.01 -10.46 -5.84
C LEU A 189 -7.15 -11.43 -6.17
N GLY A 190 -8.39 -10.96 -6.04
CA GLY A 190 -9.57 -11.74 -6.32
C GLY A 190 -9.73 -12.05 -7.81
N ASP A 191 -10.51 -13.06 -8.11
CA ASP A 191 -10.86 -13.45 -9.47
C ASP A 191 -11.60 -12.31 -10.21
N PRO A 192 -11.11 -11.83 -11.37
CA PRO A 192 -11.73 -10.72 -12.08
C PRO A 192 -13.18 -10.94 -12.50
N ASP A 193 -13.58 -12.19 -12.75
CA ASP A 193 -14.91 -12.51 -13.24
C ASP A 193 -15.91 -12.75 -12.11
N HIS A 194 -15.44 -13.20 -10.93
CA HIS A 194 -16.30 -13.60 -9.83
C HIS A 194 -16.16 -12.69 -8.59
N HIS A 195 -14.96 -12.22 -8.31
CA HIS A 195 -14.64 -11.40 -7.14
C HIS A 195 -13.62 -10.32 -7.51
N PRO A 196 -14.00 -9.29 -8.31
CA PRO A 196 -13.09 -8.31 -8.87
C PRO A 196 -12.59 -7.30 -7.79
N VAL A 197 -12.02 -7.83 -6.71
CA VAL A 197 -11.48 -7.04 -5.60
C VAL A 197 -10.10 -7.54 -5.23
N GLY A 198 -9.11 -6.66 -5.33
CA GLY A 198 -7.75 -6.89 -4.87
C GLY A 198 -7.47 -6.06 -3.61
N VAL A 199 -6.71 -6.64 -2.68
CA VAL A 199 -6.27 -5.97 -1.46
C VAL A 199 -4.75 -5.90 -1.43
N VAL A 200 -4.25 -4.68 -1.29
CA VAL A 200 -2.82 -4.36 -1.21
C VAL A 200 -2.38 -4.52 0.24
N PRO A 201 -1.21 -5.11 0.52
CA PRO A 201 -0.71 -5.20 1.89
C PRO A 201 -0.43 -3.82 2.49
N ALA A 202 -0.50 -3.73 3.81
CA ALA A 202 -0.14 -2.50 4.50
C ALA A 202 1.34 -2.17 4.26
N PHE A 203 1.60 -0.91 3.89
CA PHE A 203 2.94 -0.42 3.60
C PHE A 203 3.70 0.02 4.87
N GLY A 204 2.98 0.48 5.89
CA GLY A 204 3.56 1.02 7.11
C GLY A 204 4.15 -0.04 8.03
N ASP A 205 5.21 0.34 8.74
CA ASP A 205 5.73 -0.47 9.85
C ASP A 205 4.72 -0.56 11.00
N PHE A 206 4.81 -1.63 11.80
CA PHE A 206 3.93 -1.87 12.95
C PHE A 206 2.45 -1.99 12.63
N THR A 207 2.09 -2.33 11.40
CA THR A 207 0.72 -2.66 11.04
C THR A 207 0.36 -4.06 11.52
N GLY A 208 -0.87 -4.24 12.00
CA GLY A 208 -1.38 -5.58 12.25
C GLY A 208 -1.43 -6.39 10.96
N MET A 209 -1.50 -7.71 11.07
CA MET A 209 -1.69 -8.61 9.94
C MET A 209 -2.96 -9.42 10.11
N HIS A 210 -3.86 -9.39 9.12
CA HIS A 210 -5.12 -10.11 9.15
C HIS A 210 -5.08 -11.31 8.17
N PRO A 211 -5.23 -12.56 8.65
CA PRO A 211 -5.21 -13.72 7.79
C PRO A 211 -6.34 -13.69 6.77
N ILE A 212 -6.00 -13.85 5.49
CA ILE A 212 -6.98 -13.91 4.41
C ILE A 212 -7.76 -15.22 4.42
N GLN A 213 -8.97 -15.17 3.91
CA GLN A 213 -9.77 -16.34 3.56
C GLN A 213 -9.82 -16.46 2.03
N ARG A 214 -8.83 -17.18 1.47
CA ARG A 214 -8.70 -17.38 0.03
C ARG A 214 -9.93 -18.08 -0.54
N ARG A 215 -10.50 -17.55 -1.61
CA ARG A 215 -11.59 -18.12 -2.40
C ARG A 215 -11.03 -18.83 -3.63
N PRO A 216 -11.79 -19.72 -4.26
CA PRO A 216 -11.41 -20.27 -5.57
C PRO A 216 -11.19 -19.16 -6.60
N GLY A 217 -10.11 -19.27 -7.38
CA GLY A 217 -9.72 -18.26 -8.36
C GLY A 217 -8.93 -17.07 -7.82
N ASP A 218 -8.88 -16.85 -6.50
CA ASP A 218 -8.04 -15.81 -5.91
C ASP A 218 -6.55 -16.12 -6.11
N ARG A 219 -5.80 -15.11 -6.51
CA ARG A 219 -4.33 -15.19 -6.58
C ARG A 219 -3.72 -14.45 -5.41
N VAL A 220 -2.79 -15.09 -4.72
CA VAL A 220 -2.13 -14.55 -3.54
C VAL A 220 -0.63 -14.48 -3.77
N TRP A 221 -0.07 -13.29 -3.52
CA TRP A 221 1.35 -13.04 -3.68
C TRP A 221 1.94 -12.64 -2.34
N ALA A 222 2.67 -13.57 -1.72
CA ALA A 222 3.33 -13.33 -0.44
C ALA A 222 4.54 -12.41 -0.61
N VAL A 223 4.72 -11.54 0.37
CA VAL A 223 5.87 -10.63 0.48
C VAL A 223 6.78 -11.15 1.59
N ALA A 224 8.03 -11.45 1.24
CA ALA A 224 9.05 -11.87 2.20
C ALA A 224 10.39 -11.22 1.81
N ASP A 225 10.98 -10.49 2.73
CA ASP A 225 12.23 -9.76 2.53
C ASP A 225 12.19 -8.88 1.26
N GLU A 226 13.00 -9.20 0.26
CA GLU A 226 13.07 -8.47 -1.01
C GLU A 226 12.37 -9.21 -2.16
N VAL A 227 11.42 -10.11 -1.85
CA VAL A 227 10.80 -10.99 -2.84
C VAL A 227 9.28 -10.97 -2.75
N VAL A 228 8.62 -10.95 -3.91
CA VAL A 228 7.19 -11.22 -4.06
C VAL A 228 7.03 -12.54 -4.79
N ARG A 229 6.30 -13.49 -4.21
CA ARG A 229 6.06 -14.81 -4.80
C ARG A 229 4.60 -15.21 -4.74
N GLU A 230 4.11 -15.74 -5.86
CA GLU A 230 2.78 -16.33 -5.91
C GLU A 230 2.73 -17.58 -5.03
N VAL A 231 1.71 -17.65 -4.20
CA VAL A 231 1.45 -18.80 -3.33
C VAL A 231 0.47 -19.71 -4.05
N PRO A 232 0.86 -20.96 -4.39
CA PRO A 232 -0.03 -21.91 -5.03
C PRO A 232 -1.32 -22.13 -4.24
N GLU A 233 -2.42 -22.42 -4.93
CA GLU A 233 -3.72 -22.65 -4.30
C GLU A 233 -3.72 -23.87 -3.36
N ALA A 234 -2.91 -24.87 -3.66
CA ALA A 234 -2.78 -26.10 -2.87
C ALA A 234 -2.09 -25.93 -1.51
N LEU A 235 -1.41 -24.82 -1.26
CA LEU A 235 -0.79 -24.51 0.04
C LEU A 235 -1.82 -23.83 0.96
N ARG A 236 -2.57 -24.63 1.72
CA ARG A 236 -3.51 -24.20 2.76
C ARG A 236 -2.93 -24.38 4.16
#